data_7dcce1ca33c96474ce863249fdf5c7bf
#
_entry.id   7dcce1ca33c96474ce863249fdf5c7bf
#
_cell.length_a   1.000
_cell.length_b   1.000
_cell.length_c   1.000
_cell.angle_alpha   90.00
_cell.angle_beta   90.00
_cell.angle_gamma   90.00
#
_symmetry.space_group_name_H-M   'P 1'
#
loop_
_entity.id
_entity.type
_entity.pdbx_description
1 polymer ?
#
loop_
_entity_poly.entity_id
_entity_poly.type
_entity_poly.pdbx_seq_one_letter_code
_entity_poly.pdbx_strand_id
1 'polypeptide(L)'
;MKLMKLFLTLVITFSAVFSPVFAAGEMSIDKDNGIYHIILKGEKIKKKIKFVTSEDLITNREAHQKAKATLTVNAGFFDPKNGKTISYVVTDRITSADPMFNNSLLLNPFFRKNMNKILNRSEFRVMQCGNKFEYSIVSHKSEVPFGCALVTSAQGGPLILPELKMEEEGFIVKNEAGEVIRESASVLHKTSRTIIGLKGTDECHILIITDENPMDLYDVQKLCNELKLDRAMAFDGGSSTSMNYKDKIEVVSKGDGGGRMLKSFMVVY
;
A
#
# COMPACT_ATOMS: atom_id res chain seq x y z
N MET A 1 47.26 41.96 -35.34
CA MET A 1 46.00 41.19 -35.31
C MET A 1 46.28 39.87 -34.59
N LYS A 2 46.06 39.79 -33.24
CA LYS A 2 46.31 38.57 -32.43
C LYS A 2 44.98 37.81 -32.27
N LEU A 3 44.93 36.60 -32.84
CA LEU A 3 43.83 35.67 -32.63
C LEU A 3 43.90 35.08 -31.22
N MET A 4 42.90 35.38 -30.41
CA MET A 4 42.71 34.81 -29.06
C MET A 4 41.89 33.54 -29.19
N LYS A 5 42.52 32.36 -29.02
CA LYS A 5 41.84 31.06 -28.98
C LYS A 5 41.14 30.90 -27.64
N LEU A 6 39.82 30.88 -27.66
CA LEU A 6 38.98 30.57 -26.52
C LEU A 6 38.91 29.03 -26.31
N PHE A 7 39.57 28.55 -25.26
CA PHE A 7 39.43 27.16 -24.82
C PHE A 7 38.15 27.03 -23.98
N LEU A 8 37.14 26.35 -24.52
CA LEU A 8 35.91 25.98 -23.81
C LEU A 8 36.22 24.68 -23.06
N THR A 9 36.42 24.74 -21.76
CA THR A 9 36.58 23.56 -20.88
C THR A 9 35.21 23.01 -20.53
N LEU A 10 34.85 21.88 -21.15
CA LEU A 10 33.64 21.16 -20.81
C LEU A 10 33.82 20.41 -19.48
N VAL A 11 33.24 20.92 -18.42
CA VAL A 11 33.21 20.23 -17.13
C VAL A 11 32.09 19.21 -17.17
N ILE A 12 32.43 17.93 -17.37
CA ILE A 12 31.48 16.81 -17.24
C ILE A 12 31.42 16.49 -15.76
N THR A 13 30.34 16.94 -15.09
CA THR A 13 30.03 16.49 -13.73
C THR A 13 29.45 15.09 -13.81
N PHE A 14 30.23 14.09 -13.46
CA PHE A 14 29.76 12.73 -13.19
C PHE A 14 28.95 12.77 -11.89
N SER A 15 27.63 12.81 -11.99
CA SER A 15 26.77 12.50 -10.87
C SER A 15 26.85 10.99 -10.61
N ALA A 16 27.65 10.62 -9.61
CA ALA A 16 27.68 9.25 -9.14
C ALA A 16 26.29 8.91 -8.54
N VAL A 17 25.48 8.19 -9.29
CA VAL A 17 24.27 7.56 -8.76
C VAL A 17 24.74 6.48 -7.81
N PHE A 18 24.79 6.79 -6.53
CA PHE A 18 24.98 5.78 -5.49
C PHE A 18 23.72 4.89 -5.46
N SER A 19 23.79 3.76 -6.17
CA SER A 19 22.84 2.68 -5.91
C SER A 19 23.17 2.09 -4.54
N PRO A 20 22.25 2.10 -3.57
CA PRO A 20 22.53 1.49 -2.29
C PRO A 20 22.77 -0.01 -2.48
N VAL A 21 23.92 -0.49 -2.01
CA VAL A 21 24.25 -1.92 -1.97
C VAL A 21 23.47 -2.52 -0.81
N PHE A 22 22.41 -3.27 -1.11
CA PHE A 22 21.60 -3.97 -0.12
C PHE A 22 22.28 -5.26 0.32
N ALA A 23 22.52 -5.44 1.62
CA ALA A 23 22.79 -6.75 2.18
C ALA A 23 21.52 -7.61 2.13
N ALA A 24 21.67 -8.93 1.97
CA ALA A 24 20.53 -9.85 1.81
C ALA A 24 19.58 -9.78 3.02
N GLY A 25 18.36 -9.28 2.80
CA GLY A 25 17.32 -9.16 3.81
C GLY A 25 17.16 -7.78 4.44
N GLU A 26 17.49 -6.71 3.75
CA GLU A 26 17.44 -5.34 4.27
C GLU A 26 16.16 -4.60 3.90
N MET A 27 15.75 -3.73 4.83
CA MET A 27 14.76 -2.70 4.64
C MET A 27 15.49 -1.36 4.50
N SER A 28 15.22 -0.64 3.42
CA SER A 28 15.63 0.75 3.26
C SER A 28 14.44 1.69 3.30
N ILE A 29 14.66 2.90 3.73
CA ILE A 29 13.68 3.99 3.70
C ILE A 29 14.39 5.25 3.21
N ASP A 30 13.75 5.91 2.26
CA ASP A 30 14.16 7.21 1.75
C ASP A 30 12.97 8.17 1.78
N LYS A 31 13.23 9.48 1.89
CA LYS A 31 12.22 10.53 1.82
C LYS A 31 12.63 11.53 0.75
N ASP A 32 11.78 11.68 -0.24
CA ASP A 32 11.90 12.74 -1.25
C ASP A 32 10.55 13.40 -1.49
N ASN A 33 10.53 14.73 -1.49
CA ASN A 33 9.36 15.55 -1.86
C ASN A 33 8.03 15.06 -1.24
N GLY A 34 8.02 14.83 0.07
CA GLY A 34 6.82 14.38 0.80
C GLY A 34 6.43 12.92 0.59
N ILE A 35 7.27 12.11 -0.06
CA ILE A 35 7.06 10.69 -0.29
C ILE A 35 8.10 9.90 0.48
N TYR A 36 7.67 9.02 1.38
CA TYR A 36 8.53 8.00 1.96
C TYR A 36 8.48 6.76 1.10
N HIS A 37 9.62 6.33 0.60
CA HIS A 37 9.78 5.12 -0.20
C HIS A 37 10.54 4.06 0.60
N ILE A 38 9.85 3.00 0.97
CA ILE A 38 10.41 1.87 1.71
C ILE A 38 10.56 0.70 0.75
N ILE A 39 11.72 0.06 0.76
CA ILE A 39 11.98 -1.14 -0.03
C ILE A 39 12.26 -2.29 0.92
N LEU A 40 11.51 -3.38 0.78
CA LEU A 40 11.66 -4.64 1.51
C LEU A 40 12.14 -5.69 0.52
N LYS A 41 13.38 -6.19 0.71
CA LYS A 41 14.02 -7.12 -0.21
C LYS A 41 14.68 -8.30 0.50
N GLY A 42 14.54 -9.48 -0.10
CA GLY A 42 15.20 -10.69 0.35
C GLY A 42 14.36 -11.59 1.25
N GLU A 43 14.75 -12.84 1.33
CA GLU A 43 13.96 -13.92 1.92
C GLU A 43 13.70 -13.74 3.43
N LYS A 44 14.66 -13.16 4.16
CA LYS A 44 14.51 -12.93 5.62
C LYS A 44 13.43 -11.93 5.93
N ILE A 45 13.30 -10.86 5.14
CA ILE A 45 12.33 -9.81 5.40
C ILE A 45 10.90 -10.27 5.08
N LYS A 46 10.72 -11.12 4.06
CA LYS A 46 9.41 -11.68 3.71
C LYS A 46 8.77 -12.42 4.88
N LYS A 47 9.56 -13.15 5.67
CA LYS A 47 9.12 -13.88 6.87
C LYS A 47 8.72 -12.98 8.03
N LYS A 48 9.15 -11.73 8.00
CA LYS A 48 8.91 -10.74 9.06
C LYS A 48 7.70 -9.86 8.80
N ILE A 49 7.10 -9.95 7.61
CA ILE A 49 5.90 -9.20 7.27
C ILE A 49 4.68 -9.94 7.83
N LYS A 50 3.84 -9.19 8.54
CA LYS A 50 2.51 -9.64 8.96
C LYS A 50 1.48 -8.55 8.74
N PHE A 51 0.25 -8.95 8.49
CA PHE A 51 -0.90 -8.09 8.67
C PHE A 51 -1.54 -8.41 10.02
N VAL A 52 -1.90 -7.36 10.74
CA VAL A 52 -2.54 -7.49 12.06
C VAL A 52 -3.82 -6.66 12.08
N THR A 53 -4.78 -7.11 12.86
CA THR A 53 -6.04 -6.41 13.11
C THR A 53 -6.19 -6.13 14.60
N SER A 54 -6.95 -5.09 14.93
CA SER A 54 -7.33 -4.80 16.30
C SER A 54 -8.83 -5.01 16.49
N GLU A 55 -9.24 -5.49 17.65
CA GLU A 55 -10.66 -5.61 18.00
C GLU A 55 -11.31 -4.23 18.01
N ASP A 56 -10.77 -3.31 18.76
CA ASP A 56 -11.10 -1.89 18.72
C ASP A 56 -10.24 -1.16 17.68
N LEU A 57 -10.71 -0.01 17.22
CA LEU A 57 -9.88 0.88 16.41
C LEU A 57 -8.74 1.44 17.28
N ILE A 58 -7.53 1.42 16.74
CA ILE A 58 -6.33 1.94 17.39
C ILE A 58 -5.52 2.80 16.43
N THR A 59 -4.65 3.66 16.95
CA THR A 59 -3.72 4.44 16.14
C THR A 59 -2.58 3.58 15.59
N ASN A 60 -1.90 4.07 14.55
CA ASN A 60 -0.70 3.41 14.02
C ASN A 60 0.39 3.29 15.10
N ARG A 61 0.56 4.33 15.93
CA ARG A 61 1.52 4.32 17.06
C ARG A 61 1.22 3.20 18.04
N GLU A 62 -0.03 3.04 18.45
CA GLU A 62 -0.44 1.96 19.37
C GLU A 62 -0.23 0.58 18.76
N ALA A 63 -0.54 0.42 17.46
CA ALA A 63 -0.30 -0.83 16.74
C ALA A 63 1.20 -1.15 16.67
N HIS A 64 2.04 -0.13 16.39
CA HIS A 64 3.50 -0.26 16.36
C HIS A 64 4.07 -0.71 17.70
N GLN A 65 3.65 -0.06 18.79
CA GLN A 65 4.09 -0.39 20.14
C GLN A 65 3.63 -1.79 20.60
N LYS A 66 2.35 -2.14 20.33
CA LYS A 66 1.81 -3.46 20.65
C LYS A 66 2.54 -4.58 19.90
N ALA A 67 2.82 -4.37 18.61
CA ALA A 67 3.53 -5.33 17.77
C ALA A 67 5.05 -5.37 18.08
N LYS A 68 5.61 -4.33 18.68
CA LYS A 68 7.07 -4.12 18.80
C LYS A 68 7.75 -4.23 17.44
N ALA A 69 7.13 -3.64 16.42
CA ALA A 69 7.56 -3.75 15.04
C ALA A 69 8.71 -2.79 14.71
N THR A 70 9.46 -3.10 13.66
CA THR A 70 10.43 -2.16 13.07
C THR A 70 9.72 -1.13 12.18
N LEU A 71 8.69 -1.56 11.45
CA LEU A 71 7.86 -0.72 10.60
C LEU A 71 6.39 -1.09 10.81
N THR A 72 5.53 -0.09 10.86
CA THR A 72 4.06 -0.26 10.83
C THR A 72 3.46 0.75 9.87
N VAL A 73 2.62 0.29 8.96
CA VAL A 73 1.83 1.13 8.04
C VAL A 73 0.37 0.73 8.09
N ASN A 74 -0.53 1.65 7.81
CA ASN A 74 -1.96 1.33 7.69
C ASN A 74 -2.22 0.38 6.53
N ALA A 75 -3.31 -0.39 6.58
CA ALA A 75 -3.63 -1.38 5.56
C ALA A 75 -5.06 -1.24 5.01
N GLY A 76 -5.89 -2.25 5.21
CA GLY A 76 -7.21 -2.39 4.60
C GLY A 76 -8.24 -1.37 5.06
N PHE A 77 -9.33 -1.29 4.30
CA PHE A 77 -10.47 -0.40 4.57
C PHE A 77 -11.33 -0.89 5.73
N PHE A 78 -11.96 0.05 6.41
CA PHE A 78 -12.92 -0.22 7.48
C PHE A 78 -14.08 0.79 7.44
N ASP A 79 -15.18 0.46 8.09
CA ASP A 79 -16.31 1.37 8.26
C ASP A 79 -16.10 2.23 9.53
N PRO A 80 -15.88 3.54 9.39
CA PRO A 80 -15.65 4.41 10.54
C PRO A 80 -16.85 4.57 11.46
N LYS A 81 -18.06 4.21 11.00
CA LYS A 81 -19.29 4.33 11.80
C LYS A 81 -19.44 3.20 12.81
N ASN A 82 -18.94 2.01 12.49
CA ASN A 82 -19.11 0.82 13.34
C ASN A 82 -17.79 0.11 13.68
N GLY A 83 -16.63 0.60 13.17
CA GLY A 83 -15.30 0.04 13.40
C GLY A 83 -15.07 -1.34 12.75
N LYS A 84 -16.02 -1.85 11.96
CA LYS A 84 -15.89 -3.16 11.31
C LYS A 84 -15.09 -3.08 10.02
N THR A 85 -14.39 -4.17 9.71
CA THR A 85 -13.61 -4.27 8.48
C THR A 85 -14.49 -4.21 7.22
N ILE A 86 -13.93 -3.65 6.14
CA ILE A 86 -14.42 -3.76 4.76
C ILE A 86 -13.47 -4.62 3.92
N SER A 87 -12.30 -4.96 4.46
CA SER A 87 -11.24 -5.70 3.82
C SER A 87 -11.00 -7.05 4.48
N TYR A 88 -10.70 -8.08 3.69
CA TYR A 88 -10.18 -9.33 4.22
C TYR A 88 -8.74 -9.14 4.73
N VAL A 89 -8.43 -9.77 5.87
CA VAL A 89 -7.06 -9.82 6.41
C VAL A 89 -6.77 -11.23 6.90
N VAL A 90 -5.62 -11.75 6.51
CA VAL A 90 -5.08 -13.03 7.00
C VAL A 90 -3.82 -12.74 7.82
N THR A 91 -3.81 -13.25 9.04
CA THR A 91 -2.67 -13.19 9.98
C THR A 91 -2.25 -14.60 10.30
N ASP A 92 -0.99 -14.95 10.07
CA ASP A 92 -0.44 -16.28 10.41
C ASP A 92 -1.33 -17.45 9.92
N ARG A 93 -1.79 -17.39 8.64
CA ARG A 93 -2.66 -18.38 7.96
C ARG A 93 -4.11 -18.41 8.46
N ILE A 94 -4.53 -17.50 9.32
CA ILE A 94 -5.87 -17.43 9.89
C ILE A 94 -6.53 -16.13 9.42
N THR A 95 -7.76 -16.20 8.95
CA THR A 95 -8.55 -15.01 8.64
C THR A 95 -8.83 -14.24 9.93
N SER A 96 -8.19 -13.09 10.08
CA SER A 96 -8.31 -12.23 11.27
C SER A 96 -9.33 -11.10 11.07
N ALA A 97 -9.69 -10.77 9.83
CA ALA A 97 -10.79 -9.86 9.51
C ALA A 97 -11.52 -10.34 8.27
N ASP A 98 -12.85 -10.38 8.35
CA ASP A 98 -13.73 -10.80 7.27
C ASP A 98 -14.87 -9.78 7.13
N PRO A 99 -14.99 -9.08 5.97
CA PRO A 99 -16.06 -8.13 5.69
C PRO A 99 -17.45 -8.77 5.66
N MET A 100 -17.55 -10.10 5.54
CA MET A 100 -18.84 -10.81 5.62
C MET A 100 -19.50 -10.71 7.00
N PHE A 101 -18.78 -10.32 8.03
CA PHE A 101 -19.34 -10.01 9.36
C PHE A 101 -19.73 -8.53 9.52
N ASN A 102 -19.62 -7.71 8.47
CA ASN A 102 -20.06 -6.32 8.49
C ASN A 102 -21.44 -6.16 7.85
N ASN A 103 -22.51 -6.40 8.64
CA ASN A 103 -23.89 -6.29 8.18
C ASN A 103 -24.22 -4.90 7.61
N SER A 104 -23.62 -3.82 8.14
CA SER A 104 -23.83 -2.46 7.62
C SER A 104 -23.28 -2.31 6.20
N LEU A 105 -22.20 -3.03 5.85
CA LEU A 105 -21.70 -3.09 4.48
C LEU A 105 -22.64 -3.93 3.59
N LEU A 106 -22.96 -5.15 4.02
CA LEU A 106 -23.70 -6.13 3.21
C LEU A 106 -25.14 -5.70 2.91
N LEU A 107 -25.80 -5.09 3.88
CA LEU A 107 -27.18 -4.64 3.76
C LEU A 107 -27.34 -3.24 3.16
N ASN A 108 -26.22 -2.53 2.90
CA ASN A 108 -26.26 -1.19 2.35
C ASN A 108 -26.73 -1.20 0.87
N PRO A 109 -27.88 -0.61 0.54
CA PRO A 109 -28.42 -0.60 -0.82
C PRO A 109 -27.47 0.01 -1.85
N PHE A 110 -26.67 1.02 -1.44
CA PHE A 110 -25.71 1.69 -2.32
C PHE A 110 -24.55 0.79 -2.77
N PHE A 111 -24.20 -0.22 -1.97
CA PHE A 111 -23.13 -1.16 -2.28
C PHE A 111 -23.62 -2.46 -2.90
N ARG A 112 -24.90 -2.79 -2.75
CA ARG A 112 -25.47 -4.10 -3.11
C ARG A 112 -25.12 -4.53 -4.54
N LYS A 113 -25.29 -3.63 -5.53
CA LYS A 113 -24.99 -3.92 -6.95
C LYS A 113 -23.49 -4.14 -7.21
N ASN A 114 -22.62 -3.59 -6.38
CA ASN A 114 -21.17 -3.66 -6.53
C ASN A 114 -20.50 -4.55 -5.47
N MET A 115 -21.27 -5.29 -4.67
CA MET A 115 -20.74 -6.10 -3.57
C MET A 115 -19.70 -7.10 -4.05
N ASN A 116 -19.95 -7.78 -5.17
CA ASN A 116 -18.99 -8.71 -5.77
C ASN A 116 -17.66 -8.04 -6.16
N LYS A 117 -17.69 -6.78 -6.61
CA LYS A 117 -16.49 -6.00 -6.91
C LYS A 117 -15.76 -5.64 -5.63
N ILE A 118 -16.48 -5.17 -4.60
CA ILE A 118 -15.93 -4.77 -3.29
C ILE A 118 -15.26 -5.96 -2.58
N LEU A 119 -15.93 -7.11 -2.55
CA LEU A 119 -15.42 -8.34 -1.93
C LEU A 119 -14.32 -9.03 -2.75
N ASN A 120 -14.05 -8.57 -3.97
CA ASN A 120 -13.00 -9.13 -4.84
C ASN A 120 -11.93 -8.10 -5.24
N ARG A 121 -11.74 -7.05 -4.46
CA ARG A 121 -10.68 -6.06 -4.64
C ARG A 121 -9.30 -6.69 -4.58
N SER A 122 -8.31 -5.97 -5.06
CA SER A 122 -6.91 -6.37 -5.00
C SER A 122 -6.45 -6.64 -3.56
N GLU A 123 -5.61 -7.65 -3.41
CA GLU A 123 -5.06 -8.14 -2.16
C GLU A 123 -3.55 -8.34 -2.31
N PHE A 124 -2.79 -7.79 -1.38
CA PHE A 124 -1.38 -8.13 -1.24
C PHE A 124 -1.24 -9.37 -0.38
N ARG A 125 -0.43 -10.31 -0.85
CA ARG A 125 -0.21 -11.62 -0.23
C ARG A 125 1.26 -11.89 -0.01
N VAL A 126 1.58 -12.46 1.14
CA VAL A 126 2.85 -13.19 1.39
C VAL A 126 2.51 -14.66 1.42
N MET A 127 3.09 -15.41 0.52
CA MET A 127 2.86 -16.85 0.38
C MET A 127 4.14 -17.60 0.68
N GLN A 128 4.00 -18.80 1.21
CA GLN A 128 5.09 -19.78 1.32
C GLN A 128 4.93 -20.84 0.24
N CYS A 129 5.88 -20.90 -0.70
CA CYS A 129 5.93 -21.84 -1.82
C CYS A 129 7.14 -22.80 -1.60
N GLY A 130 6.87 -23.98 -1.08
CA GLY A 130 7.94 -24.87 -0.61
C GLY A 130 8.77 -24.22 0.50
N ASN A 131 10.07 -24.01 0.26
CA ASN A 131 11.00 -23.40 1.22
C ASN A 131 11.18 -21.89 1.02
N LYS A 132 10.53 -21.28 0.02
CA LYS A 132 10.65 -19.86 -0.32
C LYS A 132 9.39 -19.10 0.06
N PHE A 133 9.57 -17.82 0.30
CA PHE A 133 8.46 -16.87 0.45
C PHE A 133 8.36 -15.99 -0.79
N GLU A 134 7.14 -15.71 -1.23
CA GLU A 134 6.85 -14.92 -2.42
C GLU A 134 5.79 -13.88 -2.12
N TYR A 135 5.93 -12.71 -2.77
CA TYR A 135 4.91 -11.68 -2.78
C TYR A 135 3.99 -11.85 -3.98
N SER A 136 2.72 -11.50 -3.80
CA SER A 136 1.83 -11.30 -4.93
C SER A 136 0.80 -10.19 -4.66
N ILE A 137 0.34 -9.54 -5.73
CA ILE A 137 -0.83 -8.66 -5.72
C ILE A 137 -1.80 -9.24 -6.74
N VAL A 138 -2.95 -9.72 -6.26
CA VAL A 138 -3.97 -10.41 -7.08
C VAL A 138 -5.35 -10.01 -6.58
N SER A 139 -6.43 -10.33 -7.34
CA SER A 139 -7.78 -10.21 -6.82
C SER A 139 -7.99 -11.18 -5.66
N HIS A 140 -8.77 -10.80 -4.65
CA HIS A 140 -8.99 -11.61 -3.45
C HIS A 140 -9.43 -13.06 -3.76
N LYS A 141 -10.32 -13.25 -4.75
CA LYS A 141 -10.80 -14.57 -5.15
C LYS A 141 -9.82 -15.38 -6.01
N SER A 142 -8.66 -14.84 -6.35
CA SER A 142 -7.64 -15.60 -7.07
C SER A 142 -7.14 -16.75 -6.20
N GLU A 143 -7.05 -17.92 -6.80
CA GLU A 143 -6.55 -19.12 -6.12
C GLU A 143 -5.10 -18.94 -5.65
N VAL A 144 -4.77 -19.60 -4.55
CA VAL A 144 -3.38 -19.74 -4.13
C VAL A 144 -2.72 -20.78 -5.05
N PRO A 145 -1.55 -20.48 -5.65
CA PRO A 145 -0.88 -21.41 -6.55
C PRO A 145 -0.62 -22.78 -5.89
N PHE A 146 -0.69 -23.82 -6.70
CA PHE A 146 -0.40 -25.18 -6.22
C PHE A 146 1.00 -25.27 -5.58
N GLY A 147 1.11 -25.91 -4.45
CA GLY A 147 2.35 -26.00 -3.67
C GLY A 147 2.69 -24.79 -2.83
N CYS A 148 1.86 -23.76 -2.85
CA CYS A 148 1.97 -22.58 -2.00
C CYS A 148 0.90 -22.57 -0.88
N ALA A 149 1.19 -21.84 0.19
CA ALA A 149 0.23 -21.55 1.24
C ALA A 149 0.23 -20.06 1.54
N LEU A 150 -0.96 -19.45 1.69
CA LEU A 150 -1.11 -18.07 2.12
C LEU A 150 -0.68 -17.95 3.58
N VAL A 151 0.27 -17.07 3.85
CA VAL A 151 0.80 -16.83 5.20
C VAL A 151 0.15 -15.62 5.84
N THR A 152 0.17 -14.51 5.12
CA THR A 152 -0.48 -13.26 5.57
C THR A 152 -0.90 -12.45 4.37
N SER A 153 -2.01 -11.72 4.49
CA SER A 153 -2.51 -10.86 3.42
C SER A 153 -3.38 -9.74 3.95
N ALA A 154 -3.54 -8.71 3.15
CA ALA A 154 -4.60 -7.72 3.33
C ALA A 154 -5.17 -7.28 1.99
N GLN A 155 -6.50 -7.27 1.91
CA GLN A 155 -7.23 -6.68 0.81
C GLN A 155 -7.20 -5.15 0.93
N GLY A 156 -7.03 -4.48 -0.20
CA GLY A 156 -7.08 -3.02 -0.33
C GLY A 156 -7.74 -2.64 -1.65
N GLY A 157 -6.97 -2.05 -2.54
CA GLY A 157 -7.37 -1.59 -3.87
C GLY A 157 -7.54 -0.06 -3.94
N PRO A 158 -7.74 0.47 -5.16
CA PRO A 158 -7.75 -0.30 -6.39
C PRO A 158 -6.35 -0.79 -6.81
N LEU A 159 -6.32 -1.79 -7.69
CA LEU A 159 -5.13 -2.11 -8.47
C LEU A 159 -4.70 -0.87 -9.24
N ILE A 160 -3.39 -0.59 -9.23
CA ILE A 160 -2.79 0.57 -9.91
C ILE A 160 -2.00 0.11 -11.12
N LEU A 161 -1.21 -0.94 -10.96
CA LEU A 161 -0.45 -1.58 -12.03
C LEU A 161 -0.76 -3.09 -12.13
N PRO A 162 -0.77 -3.62 -13.37
CA PRO A 162 -0.42 -2.99 -14.65
C PRO A 162 -1.49 -2.04 -15.20
N GLU A 163 -2.71 -2.09 -14.67
CA GLU A 163 -3.86 -1.31 -15.11
C GLU A 163 -4.62 -0.78 -13.88
N LEU A 164 -5.05 0.49 -13.95
CA LEU A 164 -5.78 1.14 -12.86
C LEU A 164 -7.26 0.71 -12.86
N LYS A 165 -7.66 -0.09 -11.85
CA LYS A 165 -8.98 -0.77 -11.77
C LYS A 165 -9.96 -0.11 -10.81
N MET A 166 -10.18 1.20 -10.93
CA MET A 166 -11.11 1.91 -10.04
C MET A 166 -12.57 1.48 -10.21
N GLU A 167 -13.01 1.24 -11.44
CA GLU A 167 -14.40 0.86 -11.74
C GLU A 167 -14.64 -0.64 -11.52
N GLU A 168 -13.69 -1.48 -11.92
CA GLU A 168 -13.75 -2.94 -11.78
C GLU A 168 -13.77 -3.36 -10.30
N GLU A 169 -13.09 -2.59 -9.44
CA GLU A 169 -13.05 -2.83 -8.00
C GLU A 169 -14.10 -2.00 -7.21
N GLY A 170 -14.99 -1.29 -7.92
CA GLY A 170 -16.12 -0.58 -7.35
C GLY A 170 -15.74 0.64 -6.50
N PHE A 171 -14.60 1.30 -6.79
CA PHE A 171 -14.24 2.58 -6.19
C PHE A 171 -14.96 3.75 -6.86
N ILE A 172 -15.22 3.64 -8.17
CA ILE A 172 -16.10 4.53 -8.90
C ILE A 172 -17.25 3.75 -9.51
N VAL A 173 -18.40 4.42 -9.65
CA VAL A 173 -19.57 3.90 -10.37
C VAL A 173 -19.99 4.98 -11.35
N LYS A 174 -20.19 4.58 -12.61
CA LYS A 174 -20.66 5.45 -13.68
C LYS A 174 -22.11 5.14 -14.04
N ASN A 175 -22.80 6.14 -14.56
CA ASN A 175 -24.11 5.97 -15.22
C ASN A 175 -23.91 5.53 -16.68
N GLU A 176 -25.03 5.36 -17.41
CA GLU A 176 -25.02 4.99 -18.82
C GLU A 176 -24.37 6.03 -19.74
N ALA A 177 -24.33 7.29 -19.31
CA ALA A 177 -23.64 8.39 -20.01
C ALA A 177 -22.13 8.44 -19.73
N GLY A 178 -21.62 7.53 -18.88
CA GLY A 178 -20.20 7.49 -18.50
C GLY A 178 -19.80 8.48 -17.39
N GLU A 179 -20.76 9.18 -16.78
CA GLU A 179 -20.52 10.13 -15.71
C GLU A 179 -20.34 9.41 -14.37
N VAL A 180 -19.39 9.84 -13.55
CA VAL A 180 -19.15 9.29 -12.22
C VAL A 180 -20.27 9.74 -11.28
N ILE A 181 -21.13 8.80 -10.87
CA ILE A 181 -22.24 9.03 -9.94
C ILE A 181 -21.92 8.63 -8.51
N ARG A 182 -20.81 7.91 -8.29
CA ARG A 182 -20.29 7.55 -6.96
C ARG A 182 -18.79 7.38 -6.99
N GLU A 183 -18.15 7.92 -5.99
CA GLU A 183 -16.73 7.75 -5.70
C GLU A 183 -16.56 7.25 -4.25
N SER A 184 -15.55 6.42 -4.01
CA SER A 184 -15.15 5.93 -2.69
C SER A 184 -13.65 6.16 -2.50
N ALA A 185 -13.24 6.40 -1.25
CA ALA A 185 -11.82 6.56 -0.87
C ALA A 185 -11.09 7.70 -1.61
N SER A 186 -11.81 8.71 -2.08
CA SER A 186 -11.25 9.90 -2.77
C SER A 186 -10.27 9.55 -3.89
N VAL A 187 -10.57 8.48 -4.68
CA VAL A 187 -9.64 7.94 -5.69
C VAL A 187 -9.34 8.91 -6.82
N LEU A 188 -10.24 9.85 -7.11
CA LEU A 188 -10.09 10.89 -8.14
C LEU A 188 -9.51 12.21 -7.61
N HIS A 189 -9.31 12.33 -6.30
CA HIS A 189 -8.83 13.55 -5.67
C HIS A 189 -7.41 13.41 -5.16
N LYS A 190 -6.65 14.51 -5.15
CA LYS A 190 -5.32 14.56 -4.56
C LYS A 190 -5.41 14.49 -3.04
N THR A 191 -4.79 13.48 -2.46
CA THR A 191 -4.73 13.26 -1.01
C THR A 191 -3.53 12.40 -0.66
N SER A 192 -3.25 12.22 0.62
CA SER A 192 -2.23 11.28 1.10
C SER A 192 -2.56 9.85 0.69
N ARG A 193 -1.55 9.03 0.43
CA ARG A 193 -1.73 7.65 -0.04
C ARG A 193 -0.80 6.68 0.65
N THR A 194 -1.29 5.46 0.82
CA THR A 194 -0.48 4.30 1.20
C THR A 194 -0.54 3.30 0.06
N ILE A 195 0.59 3.10 -0.61
CA ILE A 195 0.69 2.26 -1.80
C ILE A 195 1.65 1.11 -1.52
N ILE A 196 1.31 -0.06 -2.00
CA ILE A 196 2.18 -1.21 -2.01
C ILE A 196 2.42 -1.67 -3.45
N GLY A 197 3.67 -1.88 -3.81
CA GLY A 197 4.07 -2.29 -5.15
C GLY A 197 5.09 -3.43 -5.13
N LEU A 198 5.21 -4.12 -6.24
CA LEU A 198 6.12 -5.25 -6.41
C LEU A 198 7.03 -5.04 -7.61
N LYS A 199 8.26 -5.49 -7.48
CA LYS A 199 9.20 -5.71 -8.57
C LYS A 199 9.63 -7.18 -8.54
N GLY A 200 9.10 -7.96 -9.48
CA GLY A 200 9.15 -9.41 -9.39
C GLY A 200 8.37 -9.94 -8.17
N THR A 201 8.80 -11.09 -7.65
CA THR A 201 8.24 -11.73 -6.45
C THR A 201 9.08 -11.48 -5.19
N ASP A 202 10.19 -10.75 -5.33
CA ASP A 202 11.23 -10.65 -4.30
C ASP A 202 11.38 -9.27 -3.68
N GLU A 203 10.86 -8.24 -4.33
CA GLU A 203 11.04 -6.86 -3.90
C GLU A 203 9.67 -6.19 -3.72
N CYS A 204 9.40 -5.75 -2.49
CA CYS A 204 8.18 -5.05 -2.12
C CYS A 204 8.51 -3.58 -1.83
N HIS A 205 7.80 -2.68 -2.49
CA HIS A 205 7.89 -1.24 -2.33
C HIS A 205 6.67 -0.72 -1.59
N ILE A 206 6.88 0.10 -0.56
CA ILE A 206 5.81 0.81 0.14
C ILE A 206 6.04 2.30 -0.07
N LEU A 207 5.02 2.99 -0.59
CA LEU A 207 5.06 4.45 -0.77
C LEU A 207 4.06 5.06 0.19
N ILE A 208 4.54 5.91 1.08
CA ILE A 208 3.71 6.75 1.94
C ILE A 208 3.78 8.17 1.38
N ILE A 209 2.75 8.55 0.66
CA ILE A 209 2.58 9.86 0.04
C ILE A 209 1.87 10.73 1.05
N THR A 210 2.53 11.78 1.52
CA THR A 210 2.01 12.65 2.59
C THR A 210 1.23 13.84 2.04
N ASP A 211 0.63 14.63 2.92
CA ASP A 211 -0.06 15.88 2.58
C ASP A 211 0.91 16.97 2.08
N GLU A 212 2.24 16.77 2.18
CA GLU A 212 3.24 17.64 1.57
C GLU A 212 3.20 17.56 0.03
N ASN A 213 2.84 16.39 -0.53
CA ASN A 213 2.74 16.17 -1.98
C ASN A 213 1.56 15.23 -2.31
N PRO A 214 0.31 15.68 -2.08
CA PRO A 214 -0.86 14.82 -2.26
C PRO A 214 -1.06 14.44 -3.73
N MET A 215 -1.43 13.18 -3.98
CA MET A 215 -1.61 12.61 -5.33
C MET A 215 -3.00 12.00 -5.50
N ASP A 216 -3.55 12.10 -6.71
CA ASP A 216 -4.61 11.22 -7.17
C ASP A 216 -4.03 9.90 -7.67
N LEU A 217 -4.88 8.92 -8.00
CA LEU A 217 -4.37 7.61 -8.41
C LEU A 217 -3.76 7.58 -9.82
N TYR A 218 -4.03 8.56 -10.67
CA TYR A 218 -3.34 8.68 -11.96
C TYR A 218 -1.90 9.17 -11.78
N ASP A 219 -1.68 10.12 -10.87
CA ASP A 219 -0.33 10.57 -10.52
C ASP A 219 0.46 9.42 -9.85
N VAL A 220 -0.20 8.65 -8.95
CA VAL A 220 0.40 7.46 -8.33
C VAL A 220 0.77 6.40 -9.37
N GLN A 221 -0.08 6.17 -10.38
CA GLN A 221 0.21 5.22 -11.45
C GLN A 221 1.46 5.61 -12.23
N LYS A 222 1.61 6.92 -12.56
CA LYS A 222 2.83 7.44 -13.21
C LYS A 222 4.07 7.20 -12.34
N LEU A 223 4.00 7.55 -11.05
CA LEU A 223 5.09 7.32 -10.10
C LEU A 223 5.48 5.83 -10.02
N CYS A 224 4.51 4.92 -9.94
CA CYS A 224 4.77 3.48 -9.92
C CYS A 224 5.45 2.99 -11.22
N ASN A 225 5.07 3.55 -12.38
CA ASN A 225 5.72 3.26 -13.66
C ASN A 225 7.16 3.80 -13.72
N GLU A 226 7.42 5.01 -13.22
CA GLU A 226 8.76 5.59 -13.12
C GLU A 226 9.69 4.75 -12.23
N LEU A 227 9.16 4.19 -11.14
CA LEU A 227 9.84 3.24 -10.26
C LEU A 227 9.99 1.84 -10.88
N LYS A 228 9.42 1.61 -12.07
CA LYS A 228 9.44 0.33 -12.80
C LYS A 228 8.90 -0.83 -11.97
N LEU A 229 7.78 -0.59 -11.28
CA LEU A 229 7.08 -1.63 -10.56
C LEU A 229 6.25 -2.46 -11.54
N ASP A 230 6.19 -3.78 -11.31
CA ASP A 230 5.42 -4.68 -12.16
C ASP A 230 3.94 -4.71 -11.75
N ARG A 231 3.69 -4.56 -10.46
CA ARG A 231 2.35 -4.50 -9.87
C ARG A 231 2.30 -3.49 -8.75
N ALA A 232 1.15 -2.84 -8.60
CA ALA A 232 0.91 -1.94 -7.47
C ALA A 232 -0.58 -1.89 -7.13
N MET A 233 -0.89 -1.67 -5.85
CA MET A 233 -2.24 -1.42 -5.36
C MET A 233 -2.21 -0.39 -4.23
N ALA A 234 -3.36 0.25 -3.99
CA ALA A 234 -3.52 1.12 -2.84
C ALA A 234 -4.03 0.35 -1.61
N PHE A 235 -3.62 0.80 -0.42
CA PHE A 235 -4.33 0.59 0.82
C PHE A 235 -5.23 1.79 1.14
N ASP A 236 -5.88 1.78 2.30
CA ASP A 236 -6.69 2.92 2.73
C ASP A 236 -5.83 4.18 2.81
N GLY A 237 -6.31 5.26 2.22
CA GLY A 237 -5.58 6.49 2.02
C GLY A 237 -6.20 7.68 2.76
N GLY A 238 -5.83 8.88 2.33
CA GLY A 238 -6.29 10.12 2.93
C GLY A 238 -5.96 10.18 4.42
N SER A 239 -6.95 10.43 5.26
CA SER A 239 -6.77 10.53 6.71
C SER A 239 -6.29 9.24 7.40
N SER A 240 -6.32 8.10 6.69
CA SER A 240 -5.84 6.81 7.21
C SER A 240 -4.35 6.59 6.95
N THR A 241 -3.76 7.33 6.00
CA THR A 241 -2.34 7.21 5.66
C THR A 241 -1.48 7.46 6.90
N SER A 242 -0.72 6.46 7.30
CA SER A 242 0.10 6.53 8.50
C SER A 242 1.24 5.51 8.48
N MET A 243 2.36 5.88 9.10
CA MET A 243 3.54 5.04 9.23
C MET A 243 4.24 5.31 10.54
N ASN A 244 4.81 4.28 11.14
CA ASN A 244 5.79 4.39 12.21
C ASN A 244 7.00 3.51 11.89
N TYR A 245 8.20 4.07 12.00
CA TYR A 245 9.46 3.38 11.72
C TYR A 245 10.46 3.56 12.86
N LYS A 246 10.77 2.47 13.55
CA LYS A 246 11.76 2.39 14.64
C LYS A 246 11.54 3.42 15.75
N ASP A 247 10.29 3.82 16.01
CA ASP A 247 9.94 4.91 16.94
C ASP A 247 10.67 6.25 16.66
N LYS A 248 11.24 6.41 15.45
CA LYS A 248 12.01 7.60 15.05
C LYS A 248 11.31 8.43 13.98
N ILE A 249 10.57 7.78 13.08
CA ILE A 249 9.81 8.44 12.02
C ILE A 249 8.36 8.08 12.22
N GLU A 250 7.55 9.08 12.46
CA GLU A 250 6.08 8.95 12.51
C GLU A 250 5.47 9.84 11.44
N VAL A 251 4.60 9.25 10.63
CA VAL A 251 3.82 9.94 9.61
C VAL A 251 2.35 9.72 9.91
N VAL A 252 1.61 10.81 9.99
CA VAL A 252 0.15 10.82 10.13
C VAL A 252 -0.43 11.91 9.23
N SER A 253 -1.46 11.60 8.46
CA SER A 253 -2.09 12.57 7.56
C SER A 253 -3.17 13.40 8.25
N LYS A 254 -3.79 12.89 9.28
CA LYS A 254 -4.79 13.61 10.10
C LYS A 254 -4.87 13.04 11.50
N GLY A 255 -5.23 13.87 12.44
CA GLY A 255 -5.44 13.55 13.84
C GLY A 255 -4.25 13.95 14.71
N ASP A 256 -4.53 14.22 15.98
CA ASP A 256 -3.54 14.48 17.01
C ASP A 256 -3.10 13.15 17.66
N GLY A 257 -1.92 13.10 18.23
CA GLY A 257 -1.50 12.02 19.10
C GLY A 257 -1.35 10.64 18.48
N GLY A 258 -0.91 10.53 17.21
CA GLY A 258 -0.67 9.25 16.52
C GLY A 258 -1.59 9.00 15.33
N GLY A 259 -2.39 9.99 14.95
CA GLY A 259 -3.23 9.97 13.77
C GLY A 259 -4.60 9.32 13.98
N ARG A 260 -5.25 8.97 12.88
CA ARG A 260 -6.57 8.33 12.88
C ARG A 260 -6.52 6.93 13.48
N MET A 261 -7.57 6.57 14.21
CA MET A 261 -7.79 5.21 14.68
C MET A 261 -8.22 4.31 13.52
N LEU A 262 -7.60 3.15 13.38
CA LEU A 262 -7.67 2.25 12.22
C LEU A 262 -7.91 0.81 12.65
N LYS A 263 -8.31 -0.05 11.70
CA LYS A 263 -8.67 -1.45 11.96
C LYS A 263 -7.55 -2.45 11.68
N SER A 264 -6.71 -2.18 10.69
CA SER A 264 -5.68 -3.12 10.24
C SER A 264 -4.38 -2.44 9.84
N PHE A 265 -3.29 -3.14 10.01
CA PHE A 265 -1.93 -2.64 9.79
C PHE A 265 -1.06 -3.72 9.15
N MET A 266 -0.12 -3.29 8.32
CA MET A 266 1.03 -4.08 7.93
C MET A 266 2.16 -3.80 8.92
N VAL A 267 2.74 -4.83 9.51
CA VAL A 267 3.88 -4.74 10.43
C VAL A 267 5.07 -5.54 9.88
N VAL A 268 6.28 -5.01 10.11
CA VAL A 268 7.54 -5.68 9.77
C VAL A 268 8.41 -5.72 11.02
N TYR A 269 8.84 -6.92 11.40
CA TYR A 269 9.64 -7.17 12.63
C TYR A 269 11.14 -7.06 12.42
#